data_b3ae11f3f90a4c66ac53b51984bce230
#
_entry.id   b3ae11f3f90a4c66ac53b51984bce230
#
_cell.length_a   1.000
_cell.length_b   1.000
_cell.length_c   1.000
_cell.angle_alpha   90.00
_cell.angle_beta   90.00
_cell.angle_gamma   90.00
#
_symmetry.space_group_name_H-M   'P 1'
#
loop_
_entity.id
_entity.type
_entity.pdbx_description
1 polymer ?
#
loop_
_entity_poly.entity_id
_entity_poly.type
_entity_poly.pdbx_seq_one_letter_code
_entity_poly.pdbx_strand_id
1 'polypeptide(L)'
;MNKTIRKIFILGAVCLMAICPAIAALHGSLSGMTILQDETTAKTVAAPDSTCSDTISPVWLDSLLASTSLFDRMFLEAVCQRNVGNDSLASLILDSCAKTKEDAAEVYFLKSNIYSDADNDSLAFIYMKRASKLQPDNDTYNESVANTYIKQGKYDKAIHALEKFYTTHRDRSDLLNVLLALYLHGTDYDKALSTLDRMDKVDGKSEDNDITRLSIYELIGDTKSSYRTLKSIVDEHPFEPNYMVMLGNWLYQKDRKKEAYGFFQKALKLDSENAFTLNSLADYYKGTGDTAASDSIKQRMLFSPKTDAETRAKMLVDYVLNNRDRTDLDSTAMIAIIDRTMAAAPHDADLSNIKAVYLEKIGMPADSVNAAFMHTLKVAPDDFTARSQLIQRLWMKWDKVEKLALQGTQYNPEEPTFFYFLAIAQFQKDRLPESIKTLQTGINVAAADKNPNSGLISDMYAMIGDSYMKLEEADKAFAAYDSCLQWKDDNIMALNNYAYYLSDKNGDLKKAEAMSRKTIEAEPTNSTYLDTYAWILYLLERYDEAKAYIDRALENDTDSVPSAVVIEHAGDIYCKSGEKERAAELWQKAIECGGDKAVLTRKIKTKSVDAKN
;
A
#
# COMPACT_ATOMS: atom_id res chain seq x y z
N MET A 1 -13.99 -21.76 -19.88
CA MET A 1 -12.80 -21.13 -20.48
C MET A 1 -11.58 -21.90 -19.96
N ASN A 2 -10.87 -22.57 -20.86
CA ASN A 2 -9.97 -23.69 -20.59
C ASN A 2 -8.74 -23.27 -19.77
N LYS A 3 -8.33 -24.05 -18.74
CA LYS A 3 -7.15 -23.82 -17.89
C LYS A 3 -5.83 -23.60 -18.69
N THR A 4 -5.77 -24.11 -19.91
CA THR A 4 -4.65 -23.97 -20.84
C THR A 4 -4.53 -22.54 -21.41
N ILE A 5 -5.66 -21.86 -21.66
CA ILE A 5 -5.67 -20.49 -22.18
C ILE A 5 -5.24 -19.48 -21.10
N ARG A 6 -5.53 -19.76 -19.83
CA ARG A 6 -5.10 -18.91 -18.70
C ARG A 6 -3.58 -18.97 -18.45
N LYS A 7 -2.94 -20.12 -18.73
CA LYS A 7 -1.47 -20.26 -18.62
C LYS A 7 -0.73 -19.55 -19.76
N ILE A 8 -1.31 -19.52 -20.97
CA ILE A 8 -0.73 -18.82 -22.12
C ILE A 8 -0.82 -17.29 -21.91
N PHE A 9 -1.89 -16.79 -21.31
CA PHE A 9 -2.03 -15.35 -21.00
C PHE A 9 -1.09 -14.87 -19.90
N ILE A 10 -0.76 -15.70 -18.91
CA ILE A 10 0.15 -15.33 -17.82
C ILE A 10 1.61 -15.37 -18.29
N LEU A 11 2.02 -16.32 -19.11
CA LEU A 11 3.38 -16.35 -19.67
C LEU A 11 3.60 -15.28 -20.76
N GLY A 12 2.59 -14.98 -21.57
CA GLY A 12 2.65 -13.88 -22.55
C GLY A 12 2.74 -12.50 -21.89
N ALA A 13 2.02 -12.30 -20.78
CA ALA A 13 2.01 -11.03 -20.06
C ALA A 13 3.34 -10.74 -19.35
N VAL A 14 4.03 -11.76 -18.83
CA VAL A 14 5.32 -11.59 -18.14
C VAL A 14 6.45 -11.25 -19.12
N CYS A 15 6.46 -11.82 -20.34
CA CYS A 15 7.43 -11.43 -21.37
C CYS A 15 7.14 -10.07 -22.01
N LEU A 16 5.86 -9.67 -22.14
CA LEU A 16 5.48 -8.33 -22.63
C LEU A 16 5.76 -7.22 -21.60
N MET A 17 5.63 -7.50 -20.30
CA MET A 17 5.97 -6.52 -19.25
C MET A 17 7.48 -6.29 -19.09
N ALA A 18 8.31 -7.26 -19.46
CA ALA A 18 9.77 -7.08 -19.46
C ALA A 18 10.30 -6.36 -20.71
N ILE A 19 9.48 -6.25 -21.77
CA ILE A 19 9.92 -5.71 -23.05
C ILE A 19 9.49 -4.25 -23.29
N CYS A 20 8.47 -3.74 -22.58
CA CYS A 20 8.09 -2.33 -22.81
C CYS A 20 7.29 -1.70 -21.66
N PRO A 21 7.91 -0.93 -20.77
CA PRO A 21 7.19 0.00 -19.91
C PRO A 21 6.39 1.04 -20.73
N ALA A 22 6.79 1.31 -21.98
CA ALA A 22 6.09 2.22 -22.88
C ALA A 22 4.71 1.70 -23.35
N ILE A 23 4.52 0.38 -23.53
CA ILE A 23 3.20 -0.17 -23.98
C ILE A 23 2.21 -0.28 -22.81
N ALA A 24 2.68 -0.53 -21.59
CA ALA A 24 1.83 -0.49 -20.39
C ALA A 24 1.35 0.95 -20.09
N ALA A 25 2.17 1.96 -20.37
CA ALA A 25 1.79 3.37 -20.28
C ALA A 25 0.82 3.79 -21.40
N LEU A 26 0.87 3.16 -22.57
CA LEU A 26 -0.01 3.44 -23.71
C LEU A 26 -1.46 2.95 -23.51
N HIS A 27 -1.71 1.96 -22.64
CA HIS A 27 -3.06 1.53 -22.28
C HIS A 27 -3.65 2.31 -21.10
N GLY A 28 -2.85 3.14 -20.42
CA GLY A 28 -3.31 4.10 -19.43
C GLY A 28 -3.63 5.43 -20.09
N SER A 29 -4.90 5.66 -20.36
CA SER A 29 -5.55 6.92 -20.79
C SER A 29 -4.68 7.87 -21.66
N LEU A 30 -4.95 7.88 -22.94
CA LEU A 30 -4.56 8.95 -23.88
C LEU A 30 -4.94 10.39 -23.43
N SER A 31 -5.71 10.52 -22.36
CA SER A 31 -6.09 11.81 -21.78
C SER A 31 -4.93 12.64 -21.22
N GLY A 32 -3.75 12.04 -21.06
CA GLY A 32 -2.52 12.72 -20.65
C GLY A 32 -1.48 12.97 -21.73
N MET A 33 -1.71 12.44 -22.96
CA MET A 33 -0.79 12.69 -24.08
C MET A 33 -1.11 14.02 -24.74
N THR A 34 -0.37 15.02 -24.34
CA THR A 34 -0.29 16.30 -25.05
C THR A 34 1.06 16.37 -25.77
N ILE A 35 1.09 16.98 -26.96
CA ILE A 35 2.35 17.36 -27.58
C ILE A 35 3.05 18.27 -26.57
N LEU A 36 4.25 17.91 -26.15
CA LEU A 36 5.06 18.74 -25.27
C LEU A 36 5.30 20.07 -26.01
N GLN A 37 4.65 21.12 -25.55
CA GLN A 37 5.03 22.46 -25.95
C GLN A 37 6.40 22.72 -25.30
N ASP A 38 7.35 23.08 -26.13
CA ASP A 38 8.67 23.47 -25.65
C ASP A 38 8.49 24.66 -24.70
N GLU A 39 8.68 24.46 -23.38
CA GLU A 39 8.56 25.51 -22.36
C GLU A 39 9.58 26.64 -22.54
N THR A 40 10.44 26.54 -23.56
CA THR A 40 11.50 27.54 -23.83
C THR A 40 11.02 28.80 -24.51
N THR A 41 9.78 28.87 -25.00
CA THR A 41 9.26 30.10 -25.65
C THR A 41 8.22 30.88 -24.85
N ALA A 42 7.74 30.33 -23.72
CA ALA A 42 6.96 31.09 -22.75
C ALA A 42 7.84 31.62 -21.62
N LYS A 43 8.95 32.30 -21.92
CA LYS A 43 9.47 33.29 -20.98
C LYS A 43 8.40 34.36 -20.86
N THR A 44 7.55 34.21 -19.83
CA THR A 44 6.88 35.35 -19.22
C THR A 44 7.95 36.41 -19.07
N VAL A 45 7.82 37.44 -19.86
CA VAL A 45 8.51 38.71 -19.56
C VAL A 45 8.01 39.06 -18.17
N ALA A 46 8.85 38.83 -17.16
CA ALA A 46 8.59 39.26 -15.80
C ALA A 46 8.21 40.75 -15.91
N ALA A 47 7.09 41.08 -15.28
CA ALA A 47 6.73 42.50 -15.14
C ALA A 47 7.97 43.24 -14.61
N PRO A 48 8.42 44.31 -15.25
CA PRO A 48 9.56 45.02 -14.75
C PRO A 48 9.22 45.53 -13.34
N ASP A 49 10.11 45.23 -12.41
CA ASP A 49 10.07 45.81 -11.06
C ASP A 49 9.78 47.29 -11.15
N SER A 50 8.86 47.76 -10.30
CA SER A 50 8.34 49.13 -10.27
C SER A 50 9.36 50.17 -9.77
N THR A 51 10.61 50.11 -10.25
CA THR A 51 11.65 51.10 -9.95
C THR A 51 12.47 51.46 -11.20
N CYS A 52 11.78 51.76 -12.30
CA CYS A 52 12.44 52.47 -13.41
C CYS A 52 11.64 53.75 -13.69
N SER A 53 11.99 54.80 -12.99
CA SER A 53 11.58 56.17 -13.29
C SER A 53 12.50 56.75 -14.39
N ASP A 54 12.56 56.07 -15.54
CA ASP A 54 13.05 56.71 -16.74
C ASP A 54 11.84 57.11 -17.57
N THR A 55 11.51 58.41 -17.48
CA THR A 55 10.52 59.10 -18.30
C THR A 55 10.88 58.93 -19.76
N ILE A 56 10.26 57.91 -20.41
CA ILE A 56 10.22 57.86 -21.89
C ILE A 56 9.56 59.18 -22.32
N SER A 57 10.28 59.98 -23.09
CA SER A 57 9.76 61.29 -23.50
C SER A 57 8.45 61.11 -24.28
N PRO A 58 7.41 61.91 -23.98
CA PRO A 58 6.11 61.83 -24.66
C PRO A 58 6.19 61.87 -26.19
N VAL A 59 7.17 62.55 -26.72
CA VAL A 59 7.41 62.69 -28.17
C VAL A 59 7.79 61.38 -28.85
N TRP A 60 8.50 60.48 -28.17
CA TRP A 60 8.86 59.18 -28.72
C TRP A 60 7.65 58.21 -28.74
N LEU A 61 6.82 58.27 -27.72
CA LEU A 61 5.60 57.47 -27.62
C LEU A 61 4.57 57.90 -28.69
N ASP A 62 4.41 59.20 -28.92
CA ASP A 62 3.51 59.74 -29.94
C ASP A 62 3.96 59.40 -31.36
N SER A 63 5.30 59.36 -31.64
CA SER A 63 5.82 58.96 -32.94
C SER A 63 5.65 57.46 -33.21
N LEU A 64 5.77 56.62 -32.16
CA LEU A 64 5.51 55.17 -32.23
C LEU A 64 4.04 54.88 -32.45
N LEU A 65 3.15 55.56 -31.74
CA LEU A 65 1.69 55.45 -31.87
C LEU A 65 1.17 55.97 -33.21
N ALA A 66 1.84 56.99 -33.81
CA ALA A 66 1.51 57.51 -35.14
C ALA A 66 1.88 56.54 -36.28
N SER A 67 2.86 55.67 -36.07
CA SER A 67 3.31 54.66 -37.05
C SER A 67 2.57 53.33 -36.97
N THR A 68 1.81 53.04 -35.87
CA THR A 68 1.07 51.78 -35.70
C THR A 68 -0.29 51.83 -36.36
N SER A 69 -0.67 50.73 -37.04
CA SER A 69 -2.00 50.64 -37.67
C SER A 69 -3.12 50.67 -36.63
N LEU A 70 -4.32 51.05 -37.06
CA LEU A 70 -5.51 51.00 -36.20
C LEU A 70 -5.72 49.58 -35.62
N PHE A 71 -5.46 48.57 -36.46
CA PHE A 71 -5.56 47.16 -36.04
C PHE A 71 -4.57 46.88 -34.90
N ASP A 72 -3.29 47.26 -35.03
CA ASP A 72 -2.28 46.94 -34.02
C ASP A 72 -2.59 47.60 -32.67
N ARG A 73 -3.10 48.81 -32.67
CA ARG A 73 -3.51 49.52 -31.45
C ARG A 73 -4.70 48.86 -30.78
N MET A 74 -5.70 48.45 -31.56
CA MET A 74 -6.86 47.71 -31.02
C MET A 74 -6.46 46.36 -30.50
N PHE A 75 -5.61 45.62 -31.20
CA PHE A 75 -5.14 44.30 -30.79
C PHE A 75 -4.33 44.39 -29.49
N LEU A 76 -3.40 45.37 -29.40
CA LEU A 76 -2.63 45.59 -28.17
C LEU A 76 -3.55 45.96 -26.99
N GLU A 77 -4.58 46.82 -27.21
CA GLU A 77 -5.56 47.14 -26.19
C GLU A 77 -6.31 45.89 -25.71
N ALA A 78 -6.72 44.98 -26.63
CA ALA A 78 -7.35 43.73 -26.27
C ALA A 78 -6.45 42.85 -25.40
N VAL A 79 -5.14 42.77 -25.72
CA VAL A 79 -4.16 42.05 -24.89
C VAL A 79 -4.03 42.68 -23.51
N CYS A 80 -3.98 44.03 -23.42
CA CYS A 80 -3.92 44.72 -22.13
C CYS A 80 -5.15 44.46 -21.29
N GLN A 81 -6.35 44.54 -21.89
CA GLN A 81 -7.61 44.29 -21.18
C GLN A 81 -7.69 42.84 -20.65
N ARG A 82 -7.23 41.86 -21.43
CA ARG A 82 -7.12 40.49 -20.97
C ARG A 82 -6.17 40.34 -19.78
N ASN A 83 -4.98 40.95 -19.85
CA ASN A 83 -3.98 40.86 -18.79
C ASN A 83 -4.46 41.47 -17.45
N VAL A 84 -5.39 42.41 -17.48
CA VAL A 84 -6.06 42.94 -16.28
C VAL A 84 -7.35 42.18 -15.90
N GLY A 85 -7.64 41.06 -16.56
CA GLY A 85 -8.81 40.21 -16.28
C GLY A 85 -10.12 40.70 -16.89
N ASN A 86 -10.08 41.61 -17.86
CA ASN A 86 -11.28 42.21 -18.48
C ASN A 86 -11.65 41.48 -19.78
N ASP A 87 -11.84 40.15 -19.68
CA ASP A 87 -12.03 39.25 -20.84
C ASP A 87 -13.23 39.61 -21.71
N SER A 88 -14.30 40.12 -21.11
CA SER A 88 -15.49 40.57 -21.85
C SER A 88 -15.17 41.74 -22.79
N LEU A 89 -14.44 42.73 -22.28
CA LEU A 89 -14.02 43.89 -23.09
C LEU A 89 -12.95 43.51 -24.13
N ALA A 90 -11.99 42.68 -23.73
CA ALA A 90 -10.99 42.12 -24.65
C ALA A 90 -11.66 41.41 -25.85
N SER A 91 -12.67 40.57 -25.58
CA SER A 91 -13.42 39.87 -26.63
C SER A 91 -14.16 40.80 -27.59
N LEU A 92 -14.77 41.89 -27.09
CA LEU A 92 -15.44 42.90 -27.94
C LEU A 92 -14.45 43.67 -28.84
N ILE A 93 -13.27 44.02 -28.29
CA ILE A 93 -12.22 44.67 -29.05
C ILE A 93 -11.70 43.74 -30.14
N LEU A 94 -11.50 42.46 -29.82
CA LEU A 94 -11.09 41.42 -30.77
C LEU A 94 -12.11 41.21 -31.89
N ASP A 95 -13.42 41.34 -31.61
CA ASP A 95 -14.44 41.33 -32.66
C ASP A 95 -14.30 42.50 -33.63
N SER A 96 -13.87 43.66 -33.13
CA SER A 96 -13.58 44.82 -33.97
C SER A 96 -12.29 44.62 -34.76
N CYS A 97 -11.27 44.02 -34.17
CA CYS A 97 -10.03 43.62 -34.87
C CYS A 97 -10.35 42.64 -36.01
N ALA A 98 -11.17 41.63 -35.77
CA ALA A 98 -11.56 40.64 -36.76
C ALA A 98 -12.34 41.25 -37.94
N LYS A 99 -13.08 42.35 -37.73
CA LYS A 99 -13.76 43.10 -38.83
C LYS A 99 -12.78 43.94 -39.61
N THR A 100 -11.71 44.45 -38.98
CA THR A 100 -10.70 45.29 -39.63
C THR A 100 -9.75 44.43 -40.47
N LYS A 101 -9.40 43.23 -39.97
CA LYS A 101 -8.49 42.28 -40.60
C LYS A 101 -9.00 40.84 -40.38
N GLU A 102 -9.73 40.31 -41.33
CA GLU A 102 -10.40 38.99 -41.21
C GLU A 102 -9.44 37.80 -41.22
N ASP A 103 -8.22 38.00 -41.73
CA ASP A 103 -7.18 36.98 -41.86
C ASP A 103 -6.14 37.02 -40.72
N ALA A 104 -6.38 37.83 -39.67
CA ALA A 104 -5.53 37.93 -38.50
C ALA A 104 -5.73 36.69 -37.60
N ALA A 105 -4.90 35.66 -37.75
CA ALA A 105 -4.97 34.41 -37.00
C ALA A 105 -4.79 34.66 -35.50
N GLU A 106 -3.94 35.61 -35.11
CA GLU A 106 -3.66 36.01 -33.74
C GLU A 106 -4.90 36.46 -32.96
N VAL A 107 -5.84 37.10 -33.63
CA VAL A 107 -7.14 37.53 -33.08
C VAL A 107 -7.97 36.30 -32.66
N TYR A 108 -8.03 35.30 -33.50
CA TYR A 108 -8.82 34.07 -33.25
C TYR A 108 -8.12 33.20 -32.20
N PHE A 109 -6.79 33.18 -32.17
CA PHE A 109 -6.05 32.50 -31.13
C PHE A 109 -6.30 33.12 -29.75
N LEU A 110 -6.22 34.46 -29.63
CA LEU A 110 -6.50 35.14 -28.36
C LEU A 110 -7.95 34.92 -27.89
N LYS A 111 -8.91 34.96 -28.83
CA LYS A 111 -10.32 34.60 -28.54
C LYS A 111 -10.46 33.17 -28.06
N SER A 112 -9.74 32.22 -28.67
CA SER A 112 -9.73 30.83 -28.23
C SER A 112 -9.31 30.72 -26.77
N ASN A 113 -8.23 31.41 -26.41
CA ASN A 113 -7.74 31.37 -25.02
C ASN A 113 -8.74 32.01 -24.02
N ILE A 114 -9.37 33.15 -24.37
CA ILE A 114 -10.42 33.78 -23.52
C ILE A 114 -11.59 32.78 -23.27
N TYR A 115 -12.04 32.09 -24.31
CA TYR A 115 -13.13 31.13 -24.15
C TYR A 115 -12.70 29.85 -23.43
N SER A 116 -11.43 29.46 -23.53
CA SER A 116 -10.88 28.34 -22.76
C SER A 116 -10.79 28.67 -21.27
N ASP A 117 -10.36 29.89 -20.93
CA ASP A 117 -10.30 30.37 -19.54
C ASP A 117 -11.70 30.52 -18.92
N ALA A 118 -12.72 30.72 -19.76
CA ALA A 118 -14.14 30.76 -19.37
C ALA A 118 -14.85 29.39 -19.41
N ASP A 119 -14.10 28.28 -19.45
CA ASP A 119 -14.59 26.89 -19.54
C ASP A 119 -15.54 26.63 -20.75
N ASN A 120 -15.47 27.46 -21.79
CA ASN A 120 -16.27 27.30 -23.02
C ASN A 120 -15.45 26.63 -24.12
N ASP A 121 -15.12 25.35 -23.91
CA ASP A 121 -14.33 24.53 -24.81
C ASP A 121 -14.84 24.50 -26.26
N SER A 122 -16.17 24.61 -26.46
CA SER A 122 -16.77 24.55 -27.78
C SER A 122 -16.41 25.78 -28.62
N LEU A 123 -16.52 26.99 -28.07
CA LEU A 123 -16.16 28.23 -28.74
C LEU A 123 -14.61 28.36 -28.83
N ALA A 124 -13.91 28.02 -27.78
CA ALA A 124 -12.44 27.97 -27.80
C ALA A 124 -11.93 27.16 -29.00
N PHE A 125 -12.47 25.97 -29.19
CA PHE A 125 -12.07 25.10 -30.28
C PHE A 125 -12.44 25.63 -31.68
N ILE A 126 -13.61 26.28 -31.84
CA ILE A 126 -14.01 26.92 -33.08
C ILE A 126 -13.01 28.00 -33.49
N TYR A 127 -12.64 28.86 -32.56
CA TYR A 127 -11.67 29.94 -32.81
C TYR A 127 -10.25 29.40 -33.04
N MET A 128 -9.80 28.42 -32.28
CA MET A 128 -8.50 27.78 -32.48
C MET A 128 -8.38 27.15 -33.88
N LYS A 129 -9.42 26.44 -34.31
CA LYS A 129 -9.48 25.85 -35.66
C LYS A 129 -9.45 26.92 -36.74
N ARG A 130 -10.03 28.10 -36.52
CA ARG A 130 -9.96 29.22 -37.45
C ARG A 130 -8.55 29.81 -37.51
N ALA A 131 -7.88 29.97 -36.38
CA ALA A 131 -6.49 30.43 -36.32
C ALA A 131 -5.54 29.47 -37.07
N SER A 132 -5.62 28.17 -36.80
CA SER A 132 -4.86 27.13 -37.52
C SER A 132 -5.11 27.11 -39.02
N LYS A 133 -6.36 27.39 -39.45
CA LYS A 133 -6.70 27.44 -40.87
C LYS A 133 -6.11 28.67 -41.59
N LEU A 134 -5.98 29.81 -40.88
CA LEU A 134 -5.41 31.04 -41.41
C LEU A 134 -3.88 31.01 -41.42
N GLN A 135 -3.26 30.34 -40.48
CA GLN A 135 -1.81 30.13 -40.44
C GLN A 135 -1.51 28.61 -40.31
N PRO A 136 -1.50 27.90 -41.44
CA PRO A 136 -1.31 26.44 -41.46
C PRO A 136 0.07 25.97 -41.03
N ASP A 137 1.05 26.87 -41.03
CA ASP A 137 2.44 26.59 -40.65
C ASP A 137 2.74 26.98 -39.17
N ASN A 138 1.72 27.41 -38.41
CA ASN A 138 1.90 27.78 -37.02
C ASN A 138 1.77 26.54 -36.14
N ASP A 139 2.88 26.19 -35.48
CA ASP A 139 3.00 24.99 -34.63
C ASP A 139 1.96 24.98 -33.53
N THR A 140 1.89 26.05 -32.72
CA THR A 140 0.99 26.17 -31.56
C THR A 140 -0.48 25.97 -31.94
N TYR A 141 -0.91 26.51 -33.07
CA TYR A 141 -2.30 26.40 -33.48
C TYR A 141 -2.65 24.98 -33.94
N ASN A 142 -1.77 24.36 -34.70
CA ASN A 142 -2.00 23.01 -35.23
C ASN A 142 -1.93 21.94 -34.12
N GLU A 143 -0.98 22.05 -33.22
CA GLU A 143 -0.86 21.18 -32.05
C GLU A 143 -2.08 21.30 -31.13
N SER A 144 -2.53 22.53 -30.84
CA SER A 144 -3.73 22.78 -30.04
C SER A 144 -4.99 22.16 -30.64
N VAL A 145 -5.13 22.23 -31.98
CA VAL A 145 -6.24 21.59 -32.68
C VAL A 145 -6.16 20.06 -32.58
N ALA A 146 -4.97 19.48 -32.78
CA ALA A 146 -4.77 18.05 -32.68
C ALA A 146 -5.02 17.55 -31.25
N ASN A 147 -4.46 18.23 -30.24
CA ASN A 147 -4.65 17.92 -28.82
C ASN A 147 -6.14 18.00 -28.41
N THR A 148 -6.87 18.98 -28.91
CA THR A 148 -8.32 19.08 -28.67
C THR A 148 -9.08 17.90 -29.28
N TYR A 149 -8.71 17.46 -30.46
CA TYR A 149 -9.31 16.25 -31.05
C TYR A 149 -8.99 14.99 -30.24
N ILE A 150 -7.76 14.85 -29.73
CA ILE A 150 -7.35 13.75 -28.85
C ILE A 150 -8.19 13.75 -27.55
N LYS A 151 -8.30 14.91 -26.88
CA LYS A 151 -9.13 15.07 -25.66
C LYS A 151 -10.60 14.73 -25.89
N GLN A 152 -11.12 14.99 -27.09
CA GLN A 152 -12.50 14.65 -27.48
C GLN A 152 -12.67 13.20 -27.94
N GLY A 153 -11.63 12.35 -27.92
CA GLY A 153 -11.68 10.99 -28.46
C GLY A 153 -11.84 10.89 -29.97
N LYS A 154 -11.65 11.99 -30.72
CA LYS A 154 -11.79 12.06 -32.16
C LYS A 154 -10.47 11.77 -32.87
N TYR A 155 -9.93 10.58 -32.62
CA TYR A 155 -8.57 10.19 -33.03
C TYR A 155 -8.32 10.28 -34.52
N ASP A 156 -9.28 9.88 -35.38
CA ASP A 156 -9.12 9.99 -36.82
C ASP A 156 -8.91 11.44 -37.30
N LYS A 157 -9.57 12.41 -36.64
CA LYS A 157 -9.41 13.83 -36.95
C LYS A 157 -8.08 14.37 -36.43
N ALA A 158 -7.62 13.89 -35.28
CA ALA A 158 -6.30 14.20 -34.76
C ALA A 158 -5.20 13.69 -35.70
N ILE A 159 -5.27 12.43 -36.12
CA ILE A 159 -4.34 11.82 -37.07
C ILE A 159 -4.32 12.64 -38.37
N HIS A 160 -5.47 12.97 -38.92
CA HIS A 160 -5.55 13.75 -40.17
C HIS A 160 -4.90 15.15 -40.00
N ALA A 161 -5.13 15.82 -38.88
CA ALA A 161 -4.53 17.12 -38.57
C ALA A 161 -3.01 17.03 -38.43
N LEU A 162 -2.53 16.04 -37.69
CA LEU A 162 -1.08 15.81 -37.44
C LEU A 162 -0.35 15.38 -38.71
N GLU A 163 -0.91 14.47 -39.51
CA GLU A 163 -0.34 14.05 -40.81
C GLU A 163 -0.22 15.25 -41.77
N LYS A 164 -1.27 16.07 -41.85
CA LYS A 164 -1.24 17.30 -42.66
C LYS A 164 -0.14 18.24 -42.16
N PHE A 165 -0.03 18.47 -40.86
CA PHE A 165 0.96 19.34 -40.27
C PHE A 165 2.37 18.80 -40.51
N TYR A 166 2.59 17.50 -40.36
CA TYR A 166 3.87 16.87 -40.62
C TYR A 166 4.34 16.97 -42.08
N THR A 167 3.45 17.22 -43.05
CA THR A 167 3.86 17.36 -44.46
C THR A 167 4.80 18.54 -44.69
N THR A 168 4.67 19.61 -43.88
CA THR A 168 5.49 20.84 -43.95
C THR A 168 6.60 20.86 -42.91
N HIS A 169 6.47 20.05 -41.83
CA HIS A 169 7.42 19.99 -40.67
C HIS A 169 7.99 18.59 -40.51
N ARG A 170 8.76 18.12 -41.49
CA ARG A 170 9.24 16.75 -41.59
C ARG A 170 10.38 16.39 -40.63
N ASP A 171 10.98 17.37 -39.98
CA ASP A 171 12.02 17.28 -38.96
C ASP A 171 11.46 17.11 -37.52
N ARG A 172 10.14 17.22 -37.34
CA ARG A 172 9.45 17.11 -36.05
C ARG A 172 9.15 15.64 -35.69
N SER A 173 10.08 15.01 -34.99
CA SER A 173 9.90 13.63 -34.49
C SER A 173 8.87 13.52 -33.38
N ASP A 174 8.65 14.57 -32.61
CA ASP A 174 7.62 14.62 -31.57
C ASP A 174 6.19 14.43 -32.16
N LEU A 175 5.91 14.95 -33.34
CA LEU A 175 4.64 14.70 -34.04
C LEU A 175 4.50 13.21 -34.43
N LEU A 176 5.62 12.58 -34.82
CA LEU A 176 5.65 11.16 -35.15
C LEU A 176 5.38 10.28 -33.92
N ASN A 177 5.89 10.68 -32.75
CA ASN A 177 5.61 9.98 -31.50
C ASN A 177 4.10 9.96 -31.20
N VAL A 178 3.41 11.10 -31.36
CA VAL A 178 1.96 11.19 -31.14
C VAL A 178 1.20 10.38 -32.20
N LEU A 179 1.62 10.46 -33.47
CA LEU A 179 1.02 9.67 -34.56
C LEU A 179 1.19 8.17 -34.33
N LEU A 180 2.38 7.72 -33.89
CA LEU A 180 2.65 6.32 -33.55
C LEU A 180 1.70 5.83 -32.44
N ALA A 181 1.54 6.62 -31.37
CA ALA A 181 0.63 6.30 -30.29
C ALA A 181 -0.83 6.19 -30.76
N LEU A 182 -1.28 7.12 -31.62
CA LEU A 182 -2.63 7.11 -32.16
C LEU A 182 -2.87 5.91 -33.09
N TYR A 183 -1.89 5.55 -33.94
CA TYR A 183 -1.98 4.37 -34.80
C TYR A 183 -1.99 3.07 -34.00
N LEU A 184 -1.17 2.97 -32.95
CA LEU A 184 -1.17 1.82 -32.03
C LEU A 184 -2.51 1.69 -31.30
N HIS A 185 -3.06 2.80 -30.81
CA HIS A 185 -4.39 2.81 -30.18
C HIS A 185 -5.49 2.36 -31.15
N GLY A 186 -5.42 2.81 -32.39
CA GLY A 186 -6.36 2.43 -33.45
C GLY A 186 -6.09 1.06 -34.09
N THR A 187 -5.06 0.32 -33.60
CA THR A 187 -4.61 -0.98 -34.15
C THR A 187 -4.24 -0.94 -35.64
N ASP A 188 -3.87 0.25 -36.16
CA ASP A 188 -3.38 0.44 -37.52
C ASP A 188 -1.86 0.17 -37.56
N TYR A 189 -1.50 -1.11 -37.47
CA TYR A 189 -0.11 -1.54 -37.32
C TYR A 189 0.76 -1.21 -38.53
N ASP A 190 0.17 -1.22 -39.75
CA ASP A 190 0.90 -0.87 -40.95
C ASP A 190 1.35 0.59 -40.94
N LYS A 191 0.46 1.52 -40.53
CA LYS A 191 0.83 2.92 -40.38
C LYS A 191 1.76 3.16 -39.18
N ALA A 192 1.60 2.41 -38.10
CA ALA A 192 2.52 2.46 -36.96
C ALA A 192 3.94 2.06 -37.40
N LEU A 193 4.13 0.97 -38.13
CA LEU A 193 5.42 0.55 -38.69
C LEU A 193 6.00 1.60 -39.68
N SER A 194 5.15 2.14 -40.55
CA SER A 194 5.57 3.22 -41.45
C SER A 194 5.99 4.48 -40.70
N THR A 195 5.37 4.77 -39.55
CA THR A 195 5.73 5.91 -38.72
C THR A 195 7.09 5.68 -38.05
N LEU A 196 7.36 4.47 -37.55
CA LEU A 196 8.69 4.10 -37.04
C LEU A 196 9.79 4.24 -38.13
N ASP A 197 9.50 3.89 -39.38
CA ASP A 197 10.44 4.09 -40.50
C ASP A 197 10.68 5.58 -40.81
N ARG A 198 9.68 6.44 -40.54
CA ARG A 198 9.84 7.92 -40.63
C ARG A 198 10.69 8.45 -39.49
N MET A 199 10.48 7.97 -38.26
CA MET A 199 11.30 8.34 -37.09
C MET A 199 12.75 7.96 -37.31
N ASP A 200 13.03 6.74 -37.79
CA ASP A 200 14.40 6.31 -38.09
C ASP A 200 15.10 7.17 -39.15
N LYS A 201 14.33 7.81 -40.05
CA LYS A 201 14.89 8.73 -41.06
C LYS A 201 15.19 10.13 -40.51
N VAL A 202 14.45 10.57 -39.48
CA VAL A 202 14.60 11.90 -38.87
C VAL A 202 15.68 11.85 -37.78
N ASP A 203 15.53 10.93 -36.82
CA ASP A 203 16.36 10.86 -35.62
C ASP A 203 17.47 9.80 -35.73
N GLY A 204 17.45 8.96 -36.76
CA GLY A 204 18.27 7.78 -36.87
C GLY A 204 17.61 6.56 -36.19
N LYS A 205 18.18 5.39 -36.42
CA LYS A 205 17.72 4.16 -35.76
C LYS A 205 17.90 4.27 -34.26
N SER A 206 16.89 3.82 -33.51
CA SER A 206 16.93 3.73 -32.07
C SER A 206 16.49 2.34 -31.61
N GLU A 207 17.03 1.92 -30.47
CA GLU A 207 16.64 0.67 -29.79
C GLU A 207 15.15 0.64 -29.45
N ASP A 208 14.60 1.76 -28.97
CA ASP A 208 13.19 1.90 -28.62
C ASP A 208 12.28 1.69 -29.83
N ASN A 209 12.67 2.20 -31.00
CA ASN A 209 11.95 1.99 -32.25
C ASN A 209 11.97 0.51 -32.65
N ASP A 210 13.12 -0.17 -32.52
CA ASP A 210 13.23 -1.58 -32.87
C ASP A 210 12.48 -2.50 -31.90
N ILE A 211 12.46 -2.19 -30.60
CA ILE A 211 11.63 -2.90 -29.60
C ILE A 211 10.15 -2.68 -29.88
N THR A 212 9.74 -1.47 -30.22
CA THR A 212 8.35 -1.17 -30.60
C THR A 212 7.95 -1.91 -31.86
N ARG A 213 8.83 -1.92 -32.87
CA ARG A 213 8.65 -2.66 -34.13
C ARG A 213 8.51 -4.16 -33.88
N LEU A 214 9.35 -4.73 -33.02
CA LEU A 214 9.25 -6.13 -32.59
C LEU A 214 7.88 -6.41 -31.97
N SER A 215 7.44 -5.56 -31.05
CA SER A 215 6.15 -5.71 -30.36
C SER A 215 4.98 -5.71 -31.37
N ILE A 216 5.03 -4.83 -32.37
CA ILE A 216 4.03 -4.81 -33.44
C ILE A 216 4.05 -6.11 -34.26
N TYR A 217 5.24 -6.60 -34.65
CA TYR A 217 5.34 -7.85 -35.39
C TYR A 217 4.84 -9.06 -34.61
N GLU A 218 5.04 -9.12 -33.29
CA GLU A 218 4.46 -10.17 -32.45
C GLU A 218 2.93 -10.06 -32.36
N LEU A 219 2.37 -8.85 -32.27
CA LEU A 219 0.91 -8.63 -32.26
C LEU A 219 0.23 -9.07 -33.54
N ILE A 220 0.86 -8.83 -34.70
CA ILE A 220 0.30 -9.25 -36.01
C ILE A 220 0.69 -10.68 -36.39
N GLY A 221 1.55 -11.33 -35.61
CA GLY A 221 1.99 -12.71 -35.85
C GLY A 221 3.03 -12.87 -36.96
N ASP A 222 3.70 -11.78 -37.37
CA ASP A 222 4.80 -11.85 -38.35
C ASP A 222 6.11 -12.33 -37.72
N THR A 223 6.19 -13.63 -37.49
CA THR A 223 7.34 -14.29 -36.88
C THR A 223 8.65 -14.11 -37.65
N LYS A 224 8.57 -13.89 -38.98
CA LYS A 224 9.75 -13.68 -39.82
C LYS A 224 10.37 -12.30 -39.58
N SER A 225 9.54 -11.28 -39.51
CA SER A 225 9.99 -9.91 -39.21
C SER A 225 10.41 -9.78 -37.76
N SER A 226 9.69 -10.39 -36.79
CA SER A 226 10.11 -10.47 -35.38
C SER A 226 11.53 -11.05 -35.23
N TYR A 227 11.80 -12.21 -35.87
CA TYR A 227 13.12 -12.82 -35.82
C TYR A 227 14.20 -11.93 -36.43
N ARG A 228 13.90 -11.28 -37.57
CA ARG A 228 14.85 -10.39 -38.25
C ARG A 228 15.19 -9.18 -37.38
N THR A 229 14.18 -8.57 -36.77
CA THR A 229 14.37 -7.41 -35.87
C THR A 229 15.20 -7.81 -34.64
N LEU A 230 14.84 -8.89 -33.94
CA LEU A 230 15.62 -9.40 -32.80
C LEU A 230 17.05 -9.74 -33.17
N LYS A 231 17.24 -10.35 -34.34
CA LYS A 231 18.59 -10.70 -34.83
C LYS A 231 19.42 -9.46 -35.14
N SER A 232 18.78 -8.40 -35.72
CA SER A 232 19.44 -7.12 -35.97
C SER A 232 19.91 -6.46 -34.67
N ILE A 233 19.04 -6.41 -33.64
CA ILE A 233 19.38 -5.89 -32.31
C ILE A 233 20.60 -6.62 -31.72
N VAL A 234 20.62 -7.96 -31.77
CA VAL A 234 21.74 -8.75 -31.28
C VAL A 234 23.01 -8.49 -32.07
N ASP A 235 22.94 -8.35 -33.39
CA ASP A 235 24.09 -8.11 -34.25
C ASP A 235 24.65 -6.68 -34.10
N GLU A 236 23.82 -5.71 -33.80
CA GLU A 236 24.21 -4.31 -33.51
C GLU A 236 24.80 -4.17 -32.11
N HIS A 237 24.40 -5.04 -31.16
CA HIS A 237 24.85 -5.05 -29.75
C HIS A 237 25.50 -6.38 -29.33
N PRO A 238 26.61 -6.79 -29.95
CA PRO A 238 27.16 -8.14 -29.79
C PRO A 238 27.77 -8.43 -28.40
N PHE A 239 27.94 -7.44 -27.56
CA PHE A 239 28.49 -7.57 -26.20
C PHE A 239 27.45 -7.39 -25.11
N GLU A 240 26.16 -7.23 -25.47
CA GLU A 240 25.06 -7.09 -24.51
C GLU A 240 24.33 -8.43 -24.32
N PRO A 241 24.55 -9.10 -23.15
CA PRO A 241 23.98 -10.42 -22.91
C PRO A 241 22.45 -10.41 -22.92
N ASN A 242 21.81 -9.31 -22.50
CA ASN A 242 20.36 -9.21 -22.38
C ASN A 242 19.65 -9.38 -23.74
N TYR A 243 20.19 -8.84 -24.84
CA TYR A 243 19.60 -9.02 -26.17
C TYR A 243 19.74 -10.45 -26.68
N MET A 244 20.86 -11.10 -26.36
CA MET A 244 21.03 -12.52 -26.68
C MET A 244 19.99 -13.38 -25.94
N VAL A 245 19.73 -13.05 -24.67
CA VAL A 245 18.70 -13.74 -23.87
C VAL A 245 17.31 -13.48 -24.43
N MET A 246 17.01 -12.23 -24.82
CA MET A 246 15.73 -11.87 -25.43
C MET A 246 15.45 -12.69 -26.69
N LEU A 247 16.44 -12.79 -27.60
CA LEU A 247 16.34 -13.65 -28.78
C LEU A 247 16.25 -15.13 -28.40
N GLY A 248 17.00 -15.56 -27.40
CA GLY A 248 16.94 -16.93 -26.87
C GLY A 248 15.55 -17.29 -26.33
N ASN A 249 14.96 -16.44 -25.52
CA ASN A 249 13.61 -16.61 -25.00
C ASN A 249 12.56 -16.65 -26.11
N TRP A 250 12.67 -15.77 -27.09
CA TRP A 250 11.79 -15.77 -28.24
C TRP A 250 11.89 -17.08 -29.03
N LEU A 251 13.12 -17.56 -29.30
CA LEU A 251 13.35 -18.83 -29.98
C LEU A 251 12.79 -20.01 -29.19
N TYR A 252 12.93 -19.99 -27.86
CA TYR A 252 12.38 -21.03 -26.99
C TYR A 252 10.86 -21.10 -27.05
N GLN A 253 10.18 -19.94 -27.07
CA GLN A 253 8.73 -19.85 -27.23
C GLN A 253 8.25 -20.37 -28.61
N LYS A 254 9.07 -20.23 -29.65
CA LYS A 254 8.78 -20.75 -31.00
C LYS A 254 9.27 -22.22 -31.17
N ASP A 255 9.53 -22.93 -30.07
CA ASP A 255 10.01 -24.34 -30.01
C ASP A 255 11.38 -24.60 -30.71
N ARG A 256 12.15 -23.53 -30.97
CA ARG A 256 13.54 -23.63 -31.51
C ARG A 256 14.54 -23.78 -30.37
N LYS A 257 14.36 -24.83 -29.53
CA LYS A 257 15.06 -25.02 -28.26
C LYS A 257 16.59 -25.08 -28.40
N LYS A 258 17.13 -25.74 -29.42
CA LYS A 258 18.60 -25.85 -29.63
C LYS A 258 19.23 -24.50 -29.91
N GLU A 259 18.57 -23.67 -30.70
CA GLU A 259 19.06 -22.32 -31.02
C GLU A 259 18.95 -21.39 -29.82
N ALA A 260 17.84 -21.45 -29.10
CA ALA A 260 17.66 -20.75 -27.84
C ALA A 260 18.80 -21.01 -26.86
N TYR A 261 19.10 -22.27 -26.62
CA TYR A 261 20.22 -22.69 -25.77
C TYR A 261 21.55 -22.09 -26.23
N GLY A 262 21.79 -22.08 -27.55
CA GLY A 262 23.02 -21.49 -28.13
C GLY A 262 23.17 -20.00 -27.79
N PHE A 263 22.06 -19.23 -27.78
CA PHE A 263 22.08 -17.81 -27.40
C PHE A 263 22.25 -17.63 -25.88
N PHE A 264 21.59 -18.44 -25.07
CA PHE A 264 21.81 -18.41 -23.61
C PHE A 264 23.27 -18.72 -23.24
N GLN A 265 23.89 -19.69 -23.91
CA GLN A 265 25.31 -19.99 -23.69
C GLN A 265 26.26 -18.87 -24.13
N LYS A 266 25.91 -18.12 -25.19
CA LYS A 266 26.68 -16.95 -25.62
C LYS A 266 26.57 -15.83 -24.59
N ALA A 267 25.35 -15.56 -24.11
CA ALA A 267 25.08 -14.57 -23.06
C ALA A 267 25.86 -14.92 -21.77
N LEU A 268 25.82 -16.19 -21.34
CA LEU A 268 26.52 -16.66 -20.15
C LEU A 268 28.05 -16.54 -20.26
N LYS A 269 28.62 -16.65 -21.48
CA LYS A 269 30.05 -16.41 -21.72
C LYS A 269 30.47 -14.96 -21.60
N LEU A 270 29.56 -14.02 -21.91
CA LEU A 270 29.79 -12.58 -21.78
C LEU A 270 29.70 -12.15 -20.31
N ASP A 271 28.65 -12.56 -19.63
CA ASP A 271 28.48 -12.35 -18.20
C ASP A 271 27.90 -13.59 -17.54
N SER A 272 28.77 -14.29 -16.84
CA SER A 272 28.43 -15.57 -16.18
C SER A 272 27.48 -15.38 -14.99
N GLU A 273 27.31 -14.15 -14.46
CA GLU A 273 26.47 -13.82 -13.31
C GLU A 273 25.25 -12.99 -13.71
N ASN A 274 25.02 -12.78 -15.00
CA ASN A 274 23.85 -12.03 -15.47
C ASN A 274 22.55 -12.71 -15.03
N ALA A 275 21.79 -12.04 -14.19
CA ALA A 275 20.57 -12.60 -13.58
C ALA A 275 19.51 -12.96 -14.62
N PHE A 276 19.37 -12.17 -15.70
CA PHE A 276 18.40 -12.45 -16.76
C PHE A 276 18.77 -13.71 -17.54
N THR A 277 20.09 -13.89 -17.84
CA THR A 277 20.61 -15.12 -18.48
C THR A 277 20.37 -16.35 -17.60
N LEU A 278 20.70 -16.25 -16.31
CA LEU A 278 20.55 -17.36 -15.38
C LEU A 278 19.08 -17.75 -15.20
N ASN A 279 18.17 -16.77 -15.04
CA ASN A 279 16.74 -17.05 -14.96
C ASN A 279 16.22 -17.77 -16.21
N SER A 280 16.55 -17.25 -17.40
CA SER A 280 16.11 -17.85 -18.66
C SER A 280 16.66 -19.26 -18.87
N LEU A 281 17.89 -19.53 -18.44
CA LEU A 281 18.44 -20.86 -18.44
C LEU A 281 17.76 -21.80 -17.45
N ALA A 282 17.42 -21.32 -16.24
CA ALA A 282 16.69 -22.11 -15.26
C ALA A 282 15.31 -22.52 -15.79
N ASP A 283 14.60 -21.58 -16.44
CA ASP A 283 13.31 -21.85 -17.07
C ASP A 283 13.43 -22.79 -18.28
N TYR A 284 14.48 -22.62 -19.08
CA TYR A 284 14.77 -23.53 -20.18
C TYR A 284 14.96 -24.98 -19.69
N TYR A 285 15.82 -25.18 -18.67
CA TYR A 285 16.06 -26.50 -18.11
C TYR A 285 14.80 -27.09 -17.46
N LYS A 286 14.04 -26.29 -16.73
CA LYS A 286 12.73 -26.71 -16.18
C LYS A 286 11.78 -27.15 -17.28
N GLY A 287 11.67 -26.40 -18.37
CA GLY A 287 10.77 -26.69 -19.49
C GLY A 287 11.25 -27.83 -20.40
N THR A 288 12.54 -28.21 -20.34
CA THR A 288 13.08 -29.40 -21.03
C THR A 288 13.13 -30.63 -20.15
N GLY A 289 12.72 -30.55 -18.85
CA GLY A 289 12.64 -31.65 -17.91
C GLY A 289 13.93 -31.90 -17.11
N ASP A 290 14.96 -31.09 -17.29
CA ASP A 290 16.20 -31.15 -16.50
C ASP A 290 16.05 -30.29 -15.22
N THR A 291 15.32 -30.84 -14.25
CA THR A 291 15.07 -30.16 -12.98
C THR A 291 16.35 -29.96 -12.17
N ALA A 292 17.32 -30.89 -12.27
CA ALA A 292 18.58 -30.81 -11.55
C ALA A 292 19.43 -29.62 -12.03
N ALA A 293 19.54 -29.43 -13.35
CA ALA A 293 20.23 -28.27 -13.90
C ALA A 293 19.52 -26.95 -13.55
N SER A 294 18.18 -26.93 -13.60
CA SER A 294 17.38 -25.76 -13.18
C SER A 294 17.65 -25.38 -11.71
N ASP A 295 17.61 -26.37 -10.80
CA ASP A 295 17.87 -26.16 -9.37
C ASP A 295 19.31 -25.69 -9.12
N SER A 296 20.29 -26.24 -9.83
CA SER A 296 21.68 -25.82 -9.72
C SER A 296 21.87 -24.33 -10.07
N ILE A 297 21.20 -23.85 -11.12
CA ILE A 297 21.24 -22.44 -11.50
C ILE A 297 20.55 -21.56 -10.47
N LYS A 298 19.37 -21.95 -10.00
CA LYS A 298 18.63 -21.20 -8.97
C LYS A 298 19.43 -21.07 -7.68
N GLN A 299 20.07 -22.15 -7.24
CA GLN A 299 20.96 -22.11 -6.07
C GLN A 299 22.17 -21.20 -6.32
N ARG A 300 22.75 -21.23 -7.51
CA ARG A 300 23.84 -20.32 -7.88
C ARG A 300 23.41 -18.85 -7.73
N MET A 301 22.20 -18.49 -8.18
CA MET A 301 21.66 -17.16 -8.03
C MET A 301 21.39 -16.81 -6.56
N LEU A 302 20.81 -17.74 -5.79
CA LEU A 302 20.58 -17.56 -4.35
C LEU A 302 21.88 -17.27 -3.58
N PHE A 303 22.97 -17.92 -3.97
CA PHE A 303 24.26 -17.79 -3.29
C PHE A 303 25.16 -16.69 -3.87
N SER A 304 24.74 -16.01 -4.95
CA SER A 304 25.53 -14.94 -5.56
C SER A 304 25.46 -13.66 -4.75
N PRO A 305 26.59 -13.02 -4.44
CA PRO A 305 26.61 -11.72 -3.79
C PRO A 305 26.07 -10.58 -4.68
N LYS A 306 25.96 -10.82 -6.00
CA LYS A 306 25.41 -9.86 -6.97
C LYS A 306 23.88 -9.82 -7.00
N THR A 307 23.22 -10.86 -6.48
CA THR A 307 21.75 -10.86 -6.38
C THR A 307 21.34 -9.88 -5.28
N ASP A 308 20.50 -8.91 -5.61
CA ASP A 308 19.97 -7.97 -4.63
C ASP A 308 19.10 -8.67 -3.57
N ALA A 309 18.93 -8.02 -2.43
CA ALA A 309 18.26 -8.61 -1.27
C ALA A 309 16.80 -8.98 -1.57
N GLU A 310 16.03 -8.08 -2.20
CA GLU A 310 14.62 -8.31 -2.51
C GLU A 310 14.45 -9.51 -3.46
N THR A 311 15.22 -9.55 -4.54
CA THR A 311 15.22 -10.65 -5.51
C THR A 311 15.60 -11.96 -4.82
N ARG A 312 16.64 -11.97 -3.97
CA ARG A 312 17.11 -13.16 -3.25
C ARG A 312 16.05 -13.70 -2.30
N ALA A 313 15.43 -12.82 -1.50
CA ALA A 313 14.36 -13.21 -0.57
C ALA A 313 13.17 -13.83 -1.33
N LYS A 314 12.72 -13.17 -2.41
CA LYS A 314 11.65 -13.68 -3.27
C LYS A 314 11.98 -15.03 -3.90
N MET A 315 13.19 -15.17 -4.45
CA MET A 315 13.66 -16.44 -5.03
C MET A 315 13.72 -17.56 -3.98
N LEU A 316 14.15 -17.24 -2.74
CA LEU A 316 14.21 -18.24 -1.67
C LEU A 316 12.81 -18.70 -1.28
N VAL A 317 11.85 -17.78 -1.13
CA VAL A 317 10.45 -18.13 -0.87
C VAL A 317 9.89 -19.01 -1.97
N ASP A 318 10.09 -18.62 -3.24
CA ASP A 318 9.64 -19.41 -4.39
C ASP A 318 10.29 -20.79 -4.42
N TYR A 319 11.59 -20.86 -4.08
CA TYR A 319 12.30 -22.14 -4.02
C TYR A 319 11.75 -23.05 -2.93
N VAL A 320 11.50 -22.54 -1.73
CA VAL A 320 10.88 -23.28 -0.62
C VAL A 320 9.48 -23.77 -0.99
N LEU A 321 8.64 -22.90 -1.56
CA LEU A 321 7.26 -23.24 -1.91
C LEU A 321 7.16 -24.27 -3.03
N ASN A 322 7.99 -24.14 -4.07
CA ASN A 322 7.98 -25.05 -5.23
C ASN A 322 8.58 -26.43 -4.93
N ASN A 323 9.36 -26.55 -3.87
CA ASN A 323 10.03 -27.81 -3.51
C ASN A 323 9.46 -28.47 -2.25
N ARG A 324 8.38 -27.96 -1.68
CA ARG A 324 7.77 -28.47 -0.43
C ARG A 324 7.30 -29.94 -0.51
N ASP A 325 6.91 -30.40 -1.69
CA ASP A 325 6.35 -31.73 -1.90
C ASP A 325 7.38 -32.71 -2.51
N ARG A 326 8.65 -32.29 -2.62
CA ARG A 326 9.74 -33.11 -3.17
C ARG A 326 10.28 -34.06 -2.11
N THR A 327 10.33 -35.36 -2.45
CA THR A 327 10.82 -36.41 -1.56
C THR A 327 12.35 -36.52 -1.53
N ASP A 328 13.02 -35.98 -2.55
CA ASP A 328 14.49 -35.94 -2.66
C ASP A 328 15.13 -34.71 -1.99
N LEU A 329 14.31 -33.76 -1.54
CA LEU A 329 14.73 -32.57 -0.83
C LEU A 329 14.06 -32.51 0.54
N ASP A 330 14.65 -33.18 1.53
CA ASP A 330 14.14 -33.20 2.88
C ASP A 330 14.31 -31.86 3.61
N SER A 331 13.69 -31.73 4.79
CA SER A 331 13.77 -30.51 5.58
C SER A 331 15.19 -30.12 5.96
N THR A 332 16.09 -31.08 6.14
CA THR A 332 17.50 -30.85 6.49
C THR A 332 18.24 -30.20 5.32
N ALA A 333 18.05 -30.74 4.13
CA ALA A 333 18.64 -30.19 2.90
C ALA A 333 18.10 -28.76 2.63
N MET A 334 16.80 -28.54 2.85
CA MET A 334 16.21 -27.22 2.70
C MET A 334 16.77 -26.20 3.71
N ILE A 335 16.91 -26.59 4.97
CA ILE A 335 17.57 -25.74 5.99
C ILE A 335 19.00 -25.40 5.57
N ALA A 336 19.76 -26.38 5.04
CA ALA A 336 21.11 -26.14 4.58
C ALA A 336 21.18 -25.13 3.41
N ILE A 337 20.21 -25.16 2.48
CA ILE A 337 20.09 -24.16 1.40
C ILE A 337 19.78 -22.78 1.96
N ILE A 338 18.83 -22.67 2.89
CA ILE A 338 18.50 -21.41 3.56
C ILE A 338 19.73 -20.86 4.28
N ASP A 339 20.44 -21.69 5.05
CA ASP A 339 21.63 -21.28 5.82
C ASP A 339 22.77 -20.82 4.88
N ARG A 340 22.95 -21.49 3.77
CA ARG A 340 23.93 -21.09 2.76
C ARG A 340 23.54 -19.77 2.08
N THR A 341 22.25 -19.55 1.83
CA THR A 341 21.75 -18.29 1.30
C THR A 341 21.99 -17.15 2.29
N MET A 342 21.71 -17.37 3.58
CA MET A 342 22.01 -16.41 4.64
C MET A 342 23.51 -16.11 4.76
N ALA A 343 24.36 -17.12 4.63
CA ALA A 343 25.82 -16.94 4.64
C ALA A 343 26.32 -16.09 3.46
N ALA A 344 25.67 -16.17 2.30
CA ALA A 344 25.98 -15.35 1.14
C ALA A 344 25.54 -13.88 1.29
N ALA A 345 24.56 -13.61 2.17
CA ALA A 345 24.04 -12.27 2.45
C ALA A 345 23.77 -12.08 3.96
N PRO A 346 24.82 -11.97 4.78
CA PRO A 346 24.70 -11.98 6.23
C PRO A 346 24.02 -10.75 6.83
N HIS A 347 23.81 -9.70 6.03
CA HIS A 347 23.11 -8.46 6.43
C HIS A 347 21.68 -8.40 5.92
N ASP A 348 21.17 -9.48 5.33
CA ASP A 348 19.80 -9.58 4.82
C ASP A 348 18.90 -10.19 5.90
N ALA A 349 18.09 -9.34 6.53
CA ALA A 349 17.20 -9.73 7.62
C ALA A 349 16.03 -10.62 7.14
N ASP A 350 15.56 -10.43 5.91
CA ASP A 350 14.43 -11.17 5.35
C ASP A 350 14.72 -12.66 5.26
N LEU A 351 15.97 -13.04 4.96
CA LEU A 351 16.37 -14.45 4.91
C LEU A 351 16.22 -15.13 6.28
N SER A 352 16.53 -14.43 7.37
CA SER A 352 16.36 -14.94 8.73
C SER A 352 14.89 -15.07 9.10
N ASN A 353 14.05 -14.14 8.66
CA ASN A 353 12.59 -14.22 8.81
C ASN A 353 12.02 -15.41 8.03
N ILE A 354 12.45 -15.61 6.79
CA ILE A 354 12.07 -16.77 5.97
C ILE A 354 12.47 -18.07 6.67
N LYS A 355 13.67 -18.12 7.24
CA LYS A 355 14.13 -19.27 8.04
C LYS A 355 13.21 -19.53 9.22
N ALA A 356 12.90 -18.52 10.01
CA ALA A 356 12.06 -18.65 11.18
C ALA A 356 10.67 -19.22 10.82
N VAL A 357 10.02 -18.66 9.79
CA VAL A 357 8.71 -19.12 9.29
C VAL A 357 8.80 -20.55 8.75
N TYR A 358 9.87 -20.90 8.05
CA TYR A 358 10.07 -22.27 7.56
C TYR A 358 10.22 -23.27 8.70
N LEU A 359 11.08 -22.97 9.70
CA LEU A 359 11.29 -23.82 10.88
C LEU A 359 9.98 -24.03 11.68
N GLU A 360 9.18 -22.98 11.82
CA GLU A 360 7.87 -23.08 12.47
C GLU A 360 6.93 -24.01 11.70
N LYS A 361 6.85 -23.85 10.39
CA LYS A 361 5.96 -24.62 9.51
C LYS A 361 6.28 -26.11 9.51
N ILE A 362 7.54 -26.49 9.65
CA ILE A 362 7.98 -27.89 9.73
C ILE A 362 7.98 -28.44 11.17
N GLY A 363 7.47 -27.68 12.14
CA GLY A 363 7.33 -28.11 13.54
C GLY A 363 8.64 -28.22 14.31
N MET A 364 9.65 -27.43 13.98
CA MET A 364 10.91 -27.40 14.73
C MET A 364 10.70 -26.86 16.14
N PRO A 365 11.55 -27.23 17.11
CA PRO A 365 11.46 -26.74 18.49
C PRO A 365 11.41 -25.22 18.58
N ALA A 366 10.59 -24.69 19.49
CA ALA A 366 10.39 -23.25 19.68
C ALA A 366 11.71 -22.47 19.84
N ASP A 367 12.70 -23.06 20.48
CA ASP A 367 14.01 -22.42 20.66
C ASP A 367 14.75 -22.19 19.34
N SER A 368 14.63 -23.11 18.37
CA SER A 368 15.22 -22.96 17.04
C SER A 368 14.54 -21.83 16.26
N VAL A 369 13.21 -21.74 16.31
CA VAL A 369 12.43 -20.67 15.68
C VAL A 369 12.76 -19.31 16.32
N ASN A 370 12.79 -19.27 17.67
CA ASN A 370 13.14 -18.05 18.41
C ASN A 370 14.59 -17.59 18.09
N ALA A 371 15.53 -18.52 17.93
CA ALA A 371 16.90 -18.20 17.55
C ALA A 371 16.98 -17.55 16.17
N ALA A 372 16.16 -17.99 15.20
CA ALA A 372 16.10 -17.39 13.88
C ALA A 372 15.54 -15.95 13.94
N PHE A 373 14.43 -15.69 14.66
CA PHE A 373 13.93 -14.32 14.86
C PHE A 373 14.91 -13.44 15.65
N MET A 374 15.62 -13.98 16.63
CA MET A 374 16.67 -13.24 17.32
C MET A 374 17.84 -12.88 16.39
N HIS A 375 18.14 -13.73 15.42
CA HIS A 375 19.13 -13.40 14.38
C HIS A 375 18.64 -12.24 13.50
N THR A 376 17.36 -12.23 13.11
CA THR A 376 16.76 -11.10 12.39
C THR A 376 16.97 -9.80 13.15
N LEU A 377 16.64 -9.76 14.46
CA LEU A 377 16.81 -8.56 15.29
C LEU A 377 18.27 -8.16 15.53
N LYS A 378 19.21 -9.08 15.33
CA LYS A 378 20.64 -8.75 15.36
C LYS A 378 21.09 -8.02 14.10
N VAL A 379 20.49 -8.36 12.95
CA VAL A 379 20.78 -7.76 11.63
C VAL A 379 19.97 -6.47 11.41
N ALA A 380 18.68 -6.53 11.70
CA ALA A 380 17.73 -5.41 11.62
C ALA A 380 17.03 -5.21 12.99
N PRO A 381 17.61 -4.39 13.86
CA PRO A 381 17.04 -4.16 15.20
C PRO A 381 15.65 -3.51 15.19
N ASP A 382 15.27 -2.90 14.10
CA ASP A 382 13.98 -2.23 13.85
C ASP A 382 12.94 -3.14 13.17
N ASP A 383 13.24 -4.42 12.93
CA ASP A 383 12.27 -5.35 12.35
C ASP A 383 11.09 -5.57 13.31
N PHE A 384 9.95 -4.96 12.95
CA PHE A 384 8.70 -5.03 13.71
C PHE A 384 8.17 -6.48 13.81
N THR A 385 8.21 -7.21 12.69
CA THR A 385 7.62 -8.55 12.59
C THR A 385 8.36 -9.54 13.49
N ALA A 386 9.67 -9.61 13.38
CA ALA A 386 10.49 -10.51 14.21
C ALA A 386 10.33 -10.21 15.71
N ARG A 387 10.30 -8.94 16.07
CA ARG A 387 10.13 -8.52 17.47
C ARG A 387 8.76 -8.89 18.02
N SER A 388 7.71 -8.62 17.27
CA SER A 388 6.33 -8.95 17.64
C SER A 388 6.13 -10.46 17.76
N GLN A 389 6.66 -11.25 16.83
CA GLN A 389 6.63 -12.71 16.88
C GLN A 389 7.35 -13.24 18.12
N LEU A 390 8.54 -12.72 18.44
CA LEU A 390 9.26 -13.12 19.64
C LEU A 390 8.51 -12.78 20.94
N ILE A 391 7.90 -11.61 21.01
CA ILE A 391 7.09 -11.20 22.17
C ILE A 391 5.93 -12.18 22.36
N GLN A 392 5.18 -12.48 21.30
CA GLN A 392 4.06 -13.42 21.37
C GLN A 392 4.51 -14.84 21.76
N ARG A 393 5.59 -15.33 21.20
CA ARG A 393 6.13 -16.67 21.49
C ARG A 393 6.74 -16.79 22.89
N LEU A 394 7.20 -15.68 23.45
CA LEU A 394 7.75 -15.60 24.79
C LEU A 394 6.74 -15.07 25.82
N TRP A 395 5.45 -15.02 25.43
CA TRP A 395 4.38 -14.58 26.32
C TRP A 395 4.45 -15.30 27.65
N MET A 396 4.11 -14.66 28.72
CA MET A 396 4.25 -15.10 30.12
C MET A 396 5.71 -15.12 30.66
N LYS A 397 6.74 -14.99 29.82
CA LYS A 397 8.14 -14.80 30.28
C LYS A 397 8.43 -13.30 30.37
N TRP A 398 7.81 -12.65 31.34
CA TRP A 398 7.69 -11.19 31.42
C TRP A 398 9.01 -10.43 31.36
N ASP A 399 10.11 -10.97 31.92
CA ASP A 399 11.43 -10.34 31.80
C ASP A 399 11.94 -10.29 30.35
N LYS A 400 11.66 -11.33 29.57
CA LYS A 400 12.05 -11.36 28.16
C LYS A 400 11.14 -10.48 27.31
N VAL A 401 9.83 -10.50 27.57
CA VAL A 401 8.84 -9.65 26.91
C VAL A 401 9.18 -8.19 27.14
N GLU A 402 9.43 -7.81 28.40
CA GLU A 402 9.79 -6.43 28.76
C GLU A 402 11.05 -5.95 28.01
N LYS A 403 12.10 -6.76 28.00
CA LYS A 403 13.35 -6.42 27.31
C LYS A 403 13.11 -6.21 25.80
N LEU A 404 12.37 -7.11 25.17
CA LEU A 404 12.05 -7.01 23.73
C LEU A 404 11.16 -5.81 23.43
N ALA A 405 10.13 -5.57 24.24
CA ALA A 405 9.22 -4.46 24.07
C ALA A 405 9.92 -3.11 24.31
N LEU A 406 10.75 -3.00 25.34
CA LEU A 406 11.57 -1.80 25.61
C LEU A 406 12.50 -1.50 24.42
N GLN A 407 13.16 -2.50 23.85
CA GLN A 407 13.94 -2.31 22.63
C GLN A 407 13.03 -1.89 21.45
N GLY A 408 11.81 -2.43 21.36
CA GLY A 408 10.83 -2.03 20.36
C GLY A 408 10.50 -0.55 20.43
N THR A 409 10.27 0.01 21.63
CA THR A 409 10.00 1.46 21.77
C THR A 409 11.21 2.34 21.43
N GLN A 410 12.42 1.78 21.42
CA GLN A 410 13.64 2.52 21.05
C GLN A 410 13.92 2.49 19.55
N TYR A 411 13.71 1.35 18.91
CA TYR A 411 13.99 1.16 17.47
C TYR A 411 12.82 1.55 16.58
N ASN A 412 11.58 1.48 17.10
CA ASN A 412 10.34 1.83 16.40
C ASN A 412 9.51 2.77 17.30
N PRO A 413 9.98 3.99 17.58
CA PRO A 413 9.32 4.91 18.52
C PRO A 413 7.95 5.39 18.05
N GLU A 414 7.66 5.30 16.75
CA GLU A 414 6.38 5.59 16.13
C GLU A 414 5.36 4.45 16.22
N GLU A 415 5.79 3.27 16.71
CA GLU A 415 4.94 2.08 16.76
C GLU A 415 4.31 1.88 18.14
N PRO A 416 3.04 2.20 18.35
CA PRO A 416 2.38 2.16 19.65
C PRO A 416 2.27 0.76 20.25
N THR A 417 2.29 -0.29 19.43
CA THR A 417 2.15 -1.68 19.85
C THR A 417 3.24 -2.10 20.83
N PHE A 418 4.47 -1.60 20.67
CA PHE A 418 5.55 -1.93 21.58
C PHE A 418 5.41 -1.26 22.96
N PHE A 419 4.83 -0.07 23.03
CA PHE A 419 4.48 0.57 24.31
C PHE A 419 3.41 -0.25 25.04
N TYR A 420 2.43 -0.76 24.31
CA TYR A 420 1.39 -1.62 24.88
C TYR A 420 1.98 -2.92 25.46
N PHE A 421 2.84 -3.63 24.72
CA PHE A 421 3.50 -4.84 25.20
C PHE A 421 4.42 -4.56 26.41
N LEU A 422 5.14 -3.43 26.40
CA LEU A 422 5.98 -3.01 27.51
C LEU A 422 5.13 -2.77 28.76
N ALA A 423 4.03 -2.06 28.62
CA ALA A 423 3.12 -1.77 29.71
C ALA A 423 2.48 -3.03 30.28
N ILE A 424 2.09 -4.00 29.44
CA ILE A 424 1.61 -5.31 29.91
C ILE A 424 2.66 -6.00 30.77
N ALA A 425 3.92 -6.05 30.31
CA ALA A 425 4.98 -6.67 31.08
C ALA A 425 5.22 -5.96 32.43
N GLN A 426 5.16 -4.63 32.45
CA GLN A 426 5.28 -3.83 33.67
C GLN A 426 4.11 -4.08 34.64
N PHE A 427 2.88 -4.12 34.11
CA PHE A 427 1.66 -4.42 34.87
C PHE A 427 1.73 -5.82 35.52
N GLN A 428 2.16 -6.83 34.78
CA GLN A 428 2.30 -8.20 35.28
C GLN A 428 3.42 -8.36 36.32
N LYS A 429 4.35 -7.41 36.34
CA LYS A 429 5.43 -7.31 37.36
C LYS A 429 5.06 -6.34 38.50
N ASP A 430 3.81 -5.95 38.61
CA ASP A 430 3.24 -5.04 39.62
C ASP A 430 3.89 -3.64 39.65
N ARG A 431 4.50 -3.23 38.53
CA ARG A 431 5.06 -1.87 38.37
C ARG A 431 4.02 -0.95 37.70
N LEU A 432 2.94 -0.70 38.46
CA LEU A 432 1.75 -0.02 37.93
C LEU A 432 2.02 1.44 37.52
N PRO A 433 2.76 2.28 38.29
CA PRO A 433 3.03 3.65 37.85
C PRO A 433 3.81 3.73 36.54
N GLU A 434 4.79 2.83 36.34
CA GLU A 434 5.56 2.76 35.10
C GLU A 434 4.67 2.30 33.94
N SER A 435 3.81 1.31 34.16
CA SER A 435 2.85 0.83 33.17
C SER A 435 1.92 1.96 32.69
N ILE A 436 1.34 2.72 33.62
CA ILE A 436 0.47 3.87 33.29
C ILE A 436 1.22 4.90 32.44
N LYS A 437 2.45 5.26 32.84
CA LYS A 437 3.27 6.22 32.08
C LYS A 437 3.59 5.72 30.68
N THR A 438 3.93 4.44 30.56
CA THR A 438 4.23 3.80 29.27
C THR A 438 2.98 3.82 28.37
N LEU A 439 1.79 3.48 28.91
CA LEU A 439 0.52 3.52 28.18
C LEU A 439 0.18 4.94 27.69
N GLN A 440 0.33 5.94 28.54
CA GLN A 440 0.09 7.34 28.16
C GLN A 440 1.00 7.77 27.01
N THR A 441 2.28 7.33 27.02
CA THR A 441 3.20 7.58 25.92
C THR A 441 2.72 6.88 24.64
N GLY A 442 2.34 5.61 24.75
CA GLY A 442 1.82 4.82 23.62
C GLY A 442 0.53 5.41 23.02
N ILE A 443 -0.38 5.90 23.87
CA ILE A 443 -1.61 6.60 23.44
C ILE A 443 -1.27 7.86 22.66
N ASN A 444 -0.31 8.67 23.13
CA ASN A 444 0.11 9.87 22.42
C ASN A 444 0.70 9.54 21.03
N VAL A 445 1.50 8.48 20.95
CA VAL A 445 2.03 8.00 19.67
C VAL A 445 0.91 7.53 18.74
N ALA A 446 0.00 6.69 19.25
CA ALA A 446 -1.12 6.16 18.46
C ALA A 446 -2.08 7.24 17.99
N ALA A 447 -2.37 8.25 18.82
CA ALA A 447 -3.28 9.35 18.49
C ALA A 447 -2.69 10.37 17.51
N ALA A 448 -1.37 10.39 17.35
CA ALA A 448 -0.69 11.25 16.37
C ALA A 448 -0.77 10.73 14.93
N ASP A 449 -1.17 9.47 14.72
CA ASP A 449 -1.37 8.89 13.39
C ASP A 449 -2.54 9.57 12.67
N LYS A 450 -2.47 9.67 11.34
CA LYS A 450 -3.57 10.18 10.50
C LYS A 450 -4.84 9.32 10.58
N ASN A 451 -4.65 8.02 10.82
CA ASN A 451 -5.73 7.04 11.01
C ASN A 451 -5.48 6.26 12.31
N PRO A 452 -5.79 6.83 13.48
CA PRO A 452 -5.50 6.22 14.77
C PRO A 452 -6.19 4.85 14.91
N ASN A 453 -5.46 3.86 15.43
CA ASN A 453 -6.06 2.58 15.79
C ASN A 453 -6.87 2.74 17.08
N SER A 454 -8.17 3.05 16.95
CA SER A 454 -9.08 3.28 18.08
C SER A 454 -9.19 2.07 19.01
N GLY A 455 -9.07 0.85 18.49
CA GLY A 455 -9.08 -0.37 19.29
C GLY A 455 -7.88 -0.43 20.23
N LEU A 456 -6.67 -0.23 19.73
CA LEU A 456 -5.45 -0.25 20.53
C LEU A 456 -5.44 0.87 21.58
N ILE A 457 -5.88 2.07 21.22
CA ILE A 457 -5.98 3.19 22.16
C ILE A 457 -7.00 2.87 23.25
N SER A 458 -8.13 2.31 22.90
CA SER A 458 -9.16 1.86 23.86
C SER A 458 -8.60 0.82 24.83
N ASP A 459 -7.87 -0.19 24.34
CA ASP A 459 -7.26 -1.22 25.17
C ASP A 459 -6.19 -0.64 26.12
N MET A 460 -5.42 0.35 25.66
CA MET A 460 -4.46 1.06 26.50
C MET A 460 -5.16 1.82 27.63
N TYR A 461 -6.26 2.52 27.35
CA TYR A 461 -7.04 3.20 28.38
C TYR A 461 -7.70 2.23 29.37
N ALA A 462 -8.19 1.09 28.89
CA ALA A 462 -8.73 0.02 29.75
C ALA A 462 -7.66 -0.45 30.76
N MET A 463 -6.44 -0.71 30.27
CA MET A 463 -5.32 -1.12 31.14
C MET A 463 -4.89 -0.02 32.11
N ILE A 464 -4.98 1.25 31.77
CA ILE A 464 -4.79 2.37 32.70
C ILE A 464 -5.87 2.30 33.79
N GLY A 465 -7.12 2.04 33.45
CA GLY A 465 -8.21 1.84 34.38
C GLY A 465 -7.93 0.70 35.37
N ASP A 466 -7.56 -0.48 34.85
CA ASP A 466 -7.21 -1.65 35.66
C ASP A 466 -6.01 -1.35 36.58
N SER A 467 -5.02 -0.59 36.09
CA SER A 467 -3.85 -0.19 36.89
C SER A 467 -4.25 0.73 38.05
N TYR A 468 -5.11 1.71 37.82
CA TYR A 468 -5.61 2.59 38.88
C TYR A 468 -6.52 1.87 39.86
N MET A 469 -7.31 0.88 39.41
CA MET A 469 -8.08 0.04 40.36
C MET A 469 -7.16 -0.73 41.30
N LYS A 470 -6.06 -1.31 40.80
CA LYS A 470 -5.05 -1.96 41.65
C LYS A 470 -4.33 -0.99 42.60
N LEU A 471 -4.22 0.28 42.25
CA LEU A 471 -3.67 1.34 43.11
C LEU A 471 -4.72 1.93 44.06
N GLU A 472 -5.96 1.42 44.07
CA GLU A 472 -7.09 1.90 44.84
C GLU A 472 -7.50 3.34 44.53
N GLU A 473 -7.18 3.83 43.31
CA GLU A 473 -7.51 5.16 42.81
C GLU A 473 -8.75 5.12 41.90
N ALA A 474 -9.92 4.79 42.48
CA ALA A 474 -11.15 4.49 41.73
C ALA A 474 -11.60 5.63 40.79
N ASP A 475 -11.52 6.90 41.21
CA ASP A 475 -11.94 8.04 40.38
C ASP A 475 -11.11 8.14 39.09
N LYS A 476 -9.79 7.92 39.20
CA LYS A 476 -8.90 7.91 38.03
C LYS A 476 -9.15 6.70 37.13
N ALA A 477 -9.46 5.55 37.74
CA ALA A 477 -9.81 4.34 36.99
C ALA A 477 -11.06 4.56 36.16
N PHE A 478 -12.13 5.12 36.74
CA PHE A 478 -13.37 5.39 36.04
C PHE A 478 -13.19 6.41 34.91
N ALA A 479 -12.40 7.47 35.13
CA ALA A 479 -12.06 8.42 34.08
C ALA A 479 -11.31 7.77 32.91
N ALA A 480 -10.42 6.79 33.20
CA ALA A 480 -9.72 6.04 32.17
C ALA A 480 -10.65 5.11 31.39
N TYR A 481 -11.58 4.42 32.07
CA TYR A 481 -12.61 3.61 31.38
C TYR A 481 -13.57 4.46 30.54
N ASP A 482 -13.97 5.64 31.02
CA ASP A 482 -14.78 6.56 30.22
C ASP A 482 -14.00 6.99 28.95
N SER A 483 -12.69 7.27 29.06
CA SER A 483 -11.85 7.55 27.89
C SER A 483 -11.71 6.34 26.96
N CYS A 484 -11.58 5.13 27.50
CA CYS A 484 -11.57 3.88 26.74
C CYS A 484 -12.82 3.76 25.86
N LEU A 485 -14.00 3.95 26.45
CA LEU A 485 -15.28 3.82 25.76
C LEU A 485 -15.59 4.98 24.79
N GLN A 486 -14.91 6.14 24.91
CA GLN A 486 -14.97 7.19 23.90
C GLN A 486 -14.24 6.80 22.62
N TRP A 487 -13.15 6.01 22.71
CA TRP A 487 -12.43 5.52 21.56
C TRP A 487 -13.09 4.31 20.91
N LYS A 488 -13.67 3.42 21.74
CA LYS A 488 -14.37 2.21 21.30
C LYS A 488 -15.46 1.85 22.33
N ASP A 489 -16.70 2.17 22.03
CA ASP A 489 -17.86 2.04 22.92
C ASP A 489 -18.35 0.59 23.13
N ASP A 490 -17.82 -0.33 22.30
CA ASP A 490 -18.05 -1.77 22.34
C ASP A 490 -16.82 -2.56 22.81
N ASN A 491 -15.88 -1.95 23.55
CA ASN A 491 -14.78 -2.70 24.16
C ASN A 491 -15.33 -3.58 25.29
N ILE A 492 -15.62 -4.83 24.94
CA ILE A 492 -16.35 -5.78 25.80
C ILE A 492 -15.61 -6.04 27.11
N MET A 493 -14.27 -6.20 27.06
CA MET A 493 -13.46 -6.41 28.27
C MET A 493 -13.52 -5.19 29.20
N ALA A 494 -13.37 -3.99 28.65
CA ALA A 494 -13.46 -2.75 29.41
C ALA A 494 -14.85 -2.53 30.00
N LEU A 495 -15.91 -2.81 29.24
CA LEU A 495 -17.30 -2.74 29.73
C LEU A 495 -17.52 -3.66 30.93
N ASN A 496 -16.98 -4.90 30.87
CA ASN A 496 -17.09 -5.83 32.01
C ASN A 496 -16.35 -5.32 33.23
N ASN A 497 -15.08 -4.97 33.08
CA ASN A 497 -14.24 -4.53 34.20
C ASN A 497 -14.79 -3.26 34.83
N TYR A 498 -15.19 -2.30 34.03
CA TYR A 498 -15.80 -1.05 34.52
C TYR A 498 -17.10 -1.33 35.27
N ALA A 499 -17.98 -2.16 34.71
CA ALA A 499 -19.25 -2.53 35.36
C ALA A 499 -19.01 -3.23 36.71
N TYR A 500 -18.07 -4.18 36.78
CA TYR A 500 -17.69 -4.86 38.00
C TYR A 500 -17.19 -3.89 39.06
N TYR A 501 -16.16 -3.09 38.74
CA TYR A 501 -15.58 -2.14 39.72
C TYR A 501 -16.56 -1.05 40.12
N LEU A 502 -17.41 -0.57 39.21
CA LEU A 502 -18.44 0.40 39.55
C LEU A 502 -19.45 -0.17 40.54
N SER A 503 -19.81 -1.44 40.39
CA SER A 503 -20.71 -2.13 41.31
C SER A 503 -20.06 -2.40 42.68
N ASP A 504 -18.77 -2.76 42.71
CA ASP A 504 -18.01 -3.02 43.94
C ASP A 504 -17.82 -1.75 44.81
N LYS A 505 -17.65 -0.59 44.17
CA LYS A 505 -17.45 0.70 44.85
C LYS A 505 -18.73 1.46 45.18
N ASN A 506 -19.90 0.79 45.22
CA ASN A 506 -21.21 1.38 45.45
C ASN A 506 -21.56 2.53 44.48
N GLY A 507 -21.10 2.41 43.24
CA GLY A 507 -21.35 3.37 42.18
C GLY A 507 -22.75 3.23 41.56
N ASP A 508 -22.93 3.75 40.36
CA ASP A 508 -24.19 3.68 39.62
C ASP A 508 -24.47 2.26 39.11
N LEU A 509 -25.24 1.49 39.89
CA LEU A 509 -25.60 0.12 39.55
C LEU A 509 -26.43 0.02 38.24
N LYS A 510 -27.18 1.09 37.84
CA LYS A 510 -27.91 1.09 36.57
C LYS A 510 -26.95 1.24 35.40
N LYS A 511 -25.94 2.09 35.52
CA LYS A 511 -24.85 2.19 34.52
C LYS A 511 -24.09 0.88 34.43
N ALA A 512 -23.76 0.27 35.57
CA ALA A 512 -23.09 -1.03 35.62
C ALA A 512 -23.90 -2.14 34.93
N GLU A 513 -25.21 -2.25 35.23
CA GLU A 513 -26.11 -3.19 34.59
C GLU A 513 -26.15 -3.02 33.06
N ALA A 514 -26.29 -1.76 32.60
CA ALA A 514 -26.36 -1.46 31.16
C ALA A 514 -25.05 -1.86 30.43
N MET A 515 -23.90 -1.66 31.04
CA MET A 515 -22.60 -2.07 30.48
C MET A 515 -22.44 -3.59 30.49
N SER A 516 -22.69 -4.24 31.62
CA SER A 516 -22.57 -5.69 31.74
C SER A 516 -23.59 -6.44 30.89
N ARG A 517 -24.76 -5.88 30.62
CA ARG A 517 -25.73 -6.45 29.66
C ARG A 517 -25.13 -6.54 28.27
N LYS A 518 -24.44 -5.51 27.80
CA LYS A 518 -23.75 -5.54 26.48
C LYS A 518 -22.73 -6.68 26.41
N THR A 519 -22.05 -6.98 27.53
CA THR A 519 -21.03 -8.04 27.54
C THR A 519 -21.64 -9.43 27.39
N ILE A 520 -22.74 -9.72 28.07
CA ILE A 520 -23.45 -11.02 27.94
C ILE A 520 -24.24 -11.15 26.62
N GLU A 521 -24.60 -10.02 25.98
CA GLU A 521 -25.17 -10.04 24.63
C GLU A 521 -24.11 -10.37 23.57
N ALA A 522 -22.89 -9.86 23.73
CA ALA A 522 -21.77 -10.13 22.84
C ALA A 522 -21.21 -11.55 23.02
N GLU A 523 -21.03 -12.00 24.26
CA GLU A 523 -20.45 -13.30 24.60
C GLU A 523 -21.35 -14.07 25.61
N PRO A 524 -22.44 -14.69 25.14
CA PRO A 524 -23.49 -15.26 26.01
C PRO A 524 -23.06 -16.45 26.86
N THR A 525 -21.90 -17.03 26.58
CA THR A 525 -21.36 -18.23 27.28
C THR A 525 -20.07 -17.90 28.06
N ASN A 526 -19.66 -16.65 28.11
CA ASN A 526 -18.48 -16.25 28.88
C ASN A 526 -18.81 -16.26 30.39
N SER A 527 -18.24 -17.20 31.12
CA SER A 527 -18.47 -17.40 32.57
C SER A 527 -18.20 -16.13 33.37
N THR A 528 -17.11 -15.40 33.09
CA THR A 528 -16.74 -14.15 33.78
C THR A 528 -17.77 -13.05 33.57
N TYR A 529 -18.29 -12.89 32.35
CA TYR A 529 -19.29 -11.86 32.05
C TYR A 529 -20.65 -12.19 32.63
N LEU A 530 -21.02 -13.47 32.63
CA LEU A 530 -22.24 -13.94 33.26
C LEU A 530 -22.19 -13.75 34.78
N ASP A 531 -21.05 -14.01 35.43
CA ASP A 531 -20.83 -13.79 36.85
C ASP A 531 -20.96 -12.29 37.19
N THR A 532 -20.26 -11.40 36.46
CA THR A 532 -20.34 -9.95 36.67
C THR A 532 -21.79 -9.48 36.56
N TYR A 533 -22.54 -9.95 35.56
CA TYR A 533 -23.95 -9.56 35.40
C TYR A 533 -24.81 -10.07 36.54
N ALA A 534 -24.61 -11.32 36.96
CA ALA A 534 -25.31 -11.92 38.08
C ALA A 534 -25.02 -11.20 39.40
N TRP A 535 -23.75 -10.79 39.63
CA TRP A 535 -23.35 -10.02 40.79
C TRP A 535 -24.03 -8.64 40.84
N ILE A 536 -24.08 -7.94 39.72
CA ILE A 536 -24.78 -6.64 39.62
C ILE A 536 -26.29 -6.81 39.89
N LEU A 537 -26.93 -7.85 39.39
CA LEU A 537 -28.33 -8.17 39.67
C LEU A 537 -28.55 -8.49 41.15
N TYR A 538 -27.59 -9.18 41.78
CA TYR A 538 -27.61 -9.46 43.23
C TYR A 538 -27.56 -8.15 44.03
N LEU A 539 -26.70 -7.21 43.68
CA LEU A 539 -26.60 -5.90 44.31
C LEU A 539 -27.87 -5.01 44.09
N LEU A 540 -28.57 -5.25 42.98
CA LEU A 540 -29.87 -4.65 42.69
C LEU A 540 -31.05 -5.39 43.39
N GLU A 541 -30.77 -6.36 44.26
CA GLU A 541 -31.72 -7.18 44.98
C GLU A 541 -32.65 -8.04 44.07
N ARG A 542 -32.27 -8.26 42.81
CA ARG A 542 -32.99 -9.10 41.83
C ARG A 542 -32.48 -10.54 41.89
N TYR A 543 -32.65 -11.19 43.01
CA TYR A 543 -32.01 -12.46 43.36
C TYR A 543 -32.41 -13.61 42.42
N ASP A 544 -33.66 -13.71 41.99
CA ASP A 544 -34.12 -14.78 41.08
C ASP A 544 -33.47 -14.68 39.70
N GLU A 545 -33.30 -13.44 39.19
CA GLU A 545 -32.60 -13.21 37.92
C GLU A 545 -31.11 -13.45 38.10
N ALA A 546 -30.49 -12.95 39.18
CA ALA A 546 -29.11 -13.22 39.51
C ALA A 546 -28.78 -14.72 39.52
N LYS A 547 -29.69 -15.52 40.12
CA LYS A 547 -29.56 -16.96 40.17
C LYS A 547 -29.53 -17.59 38.77
N ALA A 548 -30.44 -17.19 37.88
CA ALA A 548 -30.46 -17.70 36.51
C ALA A 548 -29.15 -17.46 35.72
N TYR A 549 -28.49 -16.31 35.95
CA TYR A 549 -27.22 -15.98 35.28
C TYR A 549 -26.03 -16.62 35.95
N ILE A 550 -25.98 -16.71 37.28
CA ILE A 550 -24.87 -17.37 37.98
C ILE A 550 -24.84 -18.88 37.72
N ASP A 551 -26.01 -19.53 37.55
CA ASP A 551 -26.09 -20.93 37.16
C ASP A 551 -25.46 -21.14 35.80
N ARG A 552 -25.76 -20.26 34.83
CA ARG A 552 -25.12 -20.29 33.53
C ARG A 552 -23.62 -20.02 33.61
N ALA A 553 -23.16 -19.12 34.50
CA ALA A 553 -21.73 -18.87 34.70
C ALA A 553 -21.02 -20.17 35.18
N LEU A 554 -21.61 -20.87 36.17
CA LEU A 554 -21.06 -22.12 36.68
C LEU A 554 -21.08 -23.27 35.65
N GLU A 555 -22.10 -23.33 34.78
CA GLU A 555 -22.19 -24.31 33.70
C GLU A 555 -21.16 -24.09 32.60
N ASN A 556 -20.79 -22.82 32.33
CA ASN A 556 -19.83 -22.44 31.30
C ASN A 556 -18.39 -22.24 31.81
N ASP A 557 -18.16 -22.43 33.11
CA ASP A 557 -16.80 -22.43 33.68
C ASP A 557 -16.11 -23.77 33.31
N THR A 558 -15.31 -23.70 32.24
CA THR A 558 -14.58 -24.85 31.68
C THR A 558 -13.12 -24.91 32.15
N ASP A 559 -12.72 -24.05 33.07
CA ASP A 559 -11.37 -24.04 33.58
C ASP A 559 -11.04 -25.31 34.38
N SER A 560 -9.80 -25.76 34.29
CA SER A 560 -9.32 -26.94 35.01
C SER A 560 -9.44 -26.79 36.54
N VAL A 561 -9.40 -25.55 37.03
CA VAL A 561 -9.70 -25.17 38.41
C VAL A 561 -10.77 -24.07 38.33
N PRO A 562 -12.01 -24.35 38.78
CA PRO A 562 -13.10 -23.38 38.76
C PRO A 562 -12.77 -22.14 39.58
N SER A 563 -13.28 -20.99 39.15
CA SER A 563 -13.05 -19.69 39.83
C SER A 563 -13.69 -19.67 41.22
N ALA A 564 -12.85 -19.54 42.26
CA ALA A 564 -13.34 -19.44 43.64
C ALA A 564 -14.27 -18.24 43.83
N VAL A 565 -14.03 -17.12 43.12
CA VAL A 565 -14.85 -15.90 43.18
C VAL A 565 -16.25 -16.14 42.61
N VAL A 566 -16.34 -16.77 41.43
CA VAL A 566 -17.64 -17.11 40.81
C VAL A 566 -18.46 -18.03 41.70
N ILE A 567 -17.78 -19.02 42.32
CA ILE A 567 -18.44 -19.96 43.24
C ILE A 567 -18.89 -19.24 44.53
N GLU A 568 -18.10 -18.31 45.07
CA GLU A 568 -18.48 -17.49 46.22
C GLU A 568 -19.69 -16.61 45.91
N HIS A 569 -19.70 -15.89 44.77
CA HIS A 569 -20.82 -15.09 44.30
C HIS A 569 -22.09 -15.97 44.17
N ALA A 570 -21.95 -17.19 43.63
CA ALA A 570 -23.05 -18.13 43.56
C ALA A 570 -23.60 -18.45 44.94
N GLY A 571 -22.74 -18.76 45.91
CA GLY A 571 -23.13 -19.00 47.31
C GLY A 571 -23.91 -17.82 47.92
N ASP A 572 -23.44 -16.61 47.69
CA ASP A 572 -24.08 -15.38 48.20
C ASP A 572 -25.47 -15.17 47.57
N ILE A 573 -25.59 -15.35 46.25
CA ILE A 573 -26.86 -15.28 45.51
C ILE A 573 -27.84 -16.32 46.01
N TYR A 574 -27.43 -17.59 46.12
CA TYR A 574 -28.28 -18.69 46.61
C TYR A 574 -28.74 -18.46 48.05
N CYS A 575 -27.88 -17.90 48.89
CA CYS A 575 -28.23 -17.57 50.27
C CYS A 575 -29.36 -16.52 50.34
N LYS A 576 -29.25 -15.43 49.52
CA LYS A 576 -30.28 -14.39 49.46
C LYS A 576 -31.55 -14.85 48.77
N SER A 577 -31.48 -15.80 47.85
CA SER A 577 -32.65 -16.49 47.26
C SER A 577 -33.33 -17.49 48.21
N GLY A 578 -32.81 -17.66 49.46
CA GLY A 578 -33.41 -18.53 50.48
C GLY A 578 -32.88 -19.97 50.50
N GLU A 579 -32.03 -20.38 49.59
CA GLU A 579 -31.47 -21.73 49.46
C GLU A 579 -30.17 -21.89 50.27
N LYS A 580 -30.27 -21.75 51.60
CA LYS A 580 -29.12 -21.63 52.50
C LYS A 580 -28.25 -22.89 52.56
N GLU A 581 -28.82 -24.08 52.38
CA GLU A 581 -28.09 -25.35 52.34
C GLU A 581 -27.20 -25.41 51.10
N ARG A 582 -27.75 -25.07 49.95
CA ARG A 582 -27.00 -25.00 48.69
C ARG A 582 -25.92 -23.93 48.73
N ALA A 583 -26.20 -22.79 49.34
CA ALA A 583 -25.21 -21.72 49.56
C ALA A 583 -24.01 -22.23 50.40
N ALA A 584 -24.26 -23.00 51.47
CA ALA A 584 -23.19 -23.55 52.28
C ALA A 584 -22.31 -24.57 51.50
N GLU A 585 -22.88 -25.38 50.65
CA GLU A 585 -22.13 -26.28 49.75
C GLU A 585 -21.25 -25.50 48.79
N LEU A 586 -21.78 -24.42 48.18
CA LEU A 586 -21.02 -23.58 47.27
C LEU A 586 -19.86 -22.84 47.98
N TRP A 587 -20.09 -22.27 49.15
CA TRP A 587 -19.01 -21.64 49.91
C TRP A 587 -17.94 -22.67 50.33
N GLN A 588 -18.32 -23.91 50.66
CA GLN A 588 -17.37 -24.97 50.95
C GLN A 588 -16.52 -25.28 49.70
N LYS A 589 -17.16 -25.36 48.52
CA LYS A 589 -16.46 -25.57 47.26
C LYS A 589 -15.54 -24.40 46.90
N ALA A 590 -15.96 -23.16 47.18
CA ALA A 590 -15.11 -21.98 46.99
C ALA A 590 -13.82 -22.04 47.84
N ILE A 591 -13.91 -22.54 49.09
CA ILE A 591 -12.72 -22.79 49.94
C ILE A 591 -11.78 -23.78 49.26
N GLU A 592 -12.33 -24.88 48.71
CA GLU A 592 -11.54 -25.92 48.04
C GLU A 592 -10.85 -25.41 46.79
N CYS A 593 -11.45 -24.42 46.11
CA CYS A 593 -10.90 -23.72 44.95
C CYS A 593 -9.98 -22.52 45.30
N GLY A 594 -9.68 -22.31 46.59
CA GLY A 594 -8.71 -21.26 47.02
C GLY A 594 -9.33 -19.97 47.52
N GLY A 595 -10.64 -19.90 47.73
CA GLY A 595 -11.33 -18.76 48.34
C GLY A 595 -10.95 -18.51 49.80
N ASP A 596 -11.26 -17.29 50.31
CA ASP A 596 -10.94 -16.91 51.70
C ASP A 596 -11.62 -17.81 52.71
N LYS A 597 -10.84 -18.73 53.25
CA LYS A 597 -11.30 -19.72 54.23
C LYS A 597 -11.93 -19.09 55.48
N ALA A 598 -11.44 -17.97 55.96
CA ALA A 598 -11.93 -17.32 57.17
C ALA A 598 -13.31 -16.73 56.96
N VAL A 599 -13.45 -15.99 55.85
CA VAL A 599 -14.70 -15.35 55.45
C VAL A 599 -15.74 -16.42 55.14
N LEU A 600 -15.44 -17.36 54.27
CA LEU A 600 -16.36 -18.40 53.82
C LEU A 600 -16.78 -19.35 54.94
N THR A 601 -15.89 -19.76 55.85
CA THR A 601 -16.27 -20.55 57.01
C THR A 601 -17.27 -19.84 57.90
N ARG A 602 -17.16 -18.51 58.04
CA ARG A 602 -18.10 -17.69 58.80
C ARG A 602 -19.48 -17.68 58.12
N LYS A 603 -19.52 -17.43 56.79
CA LYS A 603 -20.75 -17.49 55.97
C LYS A 603 -21.46 -18.85 56.14
N ILE A 604 -20.72 -19.97 56.12
CA ILE A 604 -21.26 -21.32 56.30
C ILE A 604 -21.86 -21.49 57.70
N LYS A 605 -21.15 -21.09 58.77
CA LYS A 605 -21.64 -21.22 60.16
C LYS A 605 -22.88 -20.41 60.44
N THR A 606 -22.97 -19.20 59.91
CA THR A 606 -24.07 -18.27 60.15
C THR A 606 -25.22 -18.45 59.16
N LYS A 607 -24.97 -19.20 58.07
CA LYS A 607 -25.88 -19.31 56.94
C LYS A 607 -26.36 -17.94 56.44
N SER A 608 -25.46 -16.96 56.44
CA SER A 608 -25.74 -15.56 56.08
C SER A 608 -24.56 -14.93 55.40
N VAL A 609 -24.83 -14.06 54.44
CA VAL A 609 -23.87 -13.21 53.74
C VAL A 609 -23.44 -12.04 54.64
N ASP A 610 -24.35 -11.53 55.51
CA ASP A 610 -24.18 -10.34 56.33
C ASP A 610 -23.47 -10.63 57.69
N ALA A 611 -22.69 -11.68 57.78
CA ALA A 611 -22.00 -12.06 59.01
C ALA A 611 -20.89 -11.01 59.36
N LYS A 612 -21.28 -9.93 60.03
CA LYS A 612 -20.37 -8.97 60.66
C LYS A 612 -19.57 -9.65 61.79
N ASN A 613 -18.34 -9.17 62.04
CA ASN A 613 -17.41 -9.61 63.08
C ASN A 613 -18.01 -9.67 64.46
#